data_6178f047585819439858b87839e9cadc
#
_entry.id   6178f047585819439858b87839e9cadc
#
_cell.length_a   1.000
_cell.length_b   1.000
_cell.length_c   1.000
_cell.angle_alpha   90.00
_cell.angle_beta   90.00
_cell.angle_gamma   90.00
#
_symmetry.space_group_name_H-M   'P 1'
#
loop_
_entity.id
_entity.type
_entity.pdbx_description
1 polymer ?
#
loop_
_entity_poly.entity_id
_entity_poly.type
_entity_poly.pdbx_seq_one_letter_code
_entity_poly.pdbx_strand_id
1 'polypeptide(L)'
;ASLRFGKMPRIQRTQATLVVAPMSLLSQWRTELERASLPGTLSVDLYYGDVREQLAHKLSHGNTDVIITSYGTLTAEYKQHEKRGSSVLFSGTWHRVILDEAHTIKNRSTIAARAACRLQADRRWALTGTPIQNRLTDLYSLLRFLRVEPWGDVRFFNSFLAKPFASQNAKVLDIV
;
A
#
# COMPACT_ATOMS: atom_id res chain seq x y z
N ALA A 1 -3.37 27.91 25.18
CA ALA A 1 -3.46 26.55 25.70
C ALA A 1 -2.83 25.63 24.67
N SER A 2 -1.64 25.10 24.95
CA SER A 2 -0.90 24.18 24.08
C SER A 2 -1.57 22.81 24.20
N LEU A 3 -2.25 22.36 23.15
CA LEU A 3 -2.75 20.99 23.04
C LEU A 3 -1.51 20.05 23.01
N ARG A 4 -1.29 19.34 24.12
CA ARG A 4 -0.34 18.23 24.19
C ARG A 4 -0.90 17.13 23.26
N PHE A 5 -0.32 17.00 22.06
CA PHE A 5 -0.53 15.81 21.23
C PHE A 5 0.01 14.60 22.00
N GLY A 6 -0.90 13.83 22.59
CA GLY A 6 -0.57 12.57 23.22
C GLY A 6 0.16 11.67 22.24
N LYS A 7 1.15 10.90 22.71
CA LYS A 7 1.80 9.86 21.89
C LYS A 7 0.71 8.95 21.33
N MET A 8 0.54 8.91 20.00
CA MET A 8 -0.36 7.92 19.37
C MET A 8 0.04 6.51 19.84
N PRO A 9 -0.95 5.65 20.16
CA PRO A 9 -0.66 4.29 20.56
C PRO A 9 0.16 3.59 19.46
N ARG A 10 1.25 2.94 19.83
CA ARG A 10 2.02 2.09 18.92
C ARG A 10 1.20 0.85 18.61
N ILE A 11 0.66 0.77 17.42
CA ILE A 11 0.03 -0.44 16.89
C ILE A 11 1.17 -1.38 16.50
N GLN A 12 1.49 -2.37 17.34
CA GLN A 12 2.58 -3.30 17.04
C GLN A 12 2.22 -4.21 15.85
N ARG A 13 1.02 -4.78 15.83
CA ARG A 13 0.51 -5.64 14.76
C ARG A 13 -1.02 -5.56 14.75
N THR A 14 -1.61 -5.44 13.59
CA THR A 14 -3.08 -5.47 13.42
C THR A 14 -3.49 -6.65 12.55
N GLN A 15 -4.66 -7.23 12.85
CA GLN A 15 -5.27 -8.25 11.99
C GLN A 15 -5.99 -7.62 10.78
N ALA A 16 -6.08 -6.29 10.73
CA ALA A 16 -6.78 -5.60 9.67
C ALA A 16 -6.06 -5.65 8.31
N THR A 17 -6.86 -5.61 7.26
CA THR A 17 -6.42 -5.43 5.88
C THR A 17 -6.50 -3.94 5.52
N LEU A 18 -5.42 -3.39 4.98
CA LEU A 18 -5.40 -2.05 4.39
C LEU A 18 -5.59 -2.14 2.87
N VAL A 19 -6.64 -1.52 2.35
CA VAL A 19 -6.87 -1.34 0.92
C VAL A 19 -6.51 0.09 0.54
N VAL A 20 -5.62 0.25 -0.43
CA VAL A 20 -5.26 1.56 -1.02
C VAL A 20 -5.76 1.58 -2.45
N ALA A 21 -6.70 2.47 -2.75
CA ALA A 21 -7.36 2.55 -4.04
C ALA A 21 -7.45 4.01 -4.55
N PRO A 22 -7.77 4.24 -5.83
CA PRO A 22 -8.17 5.55 -6.32
C PRO A 22 -9.35 6.12 -5.50
N MET A 23 -9.35 7.44 -5.26
CA MET A 23 -10.39 8.10 -4.46
C MET A 23 -11.82 7.79 -4.96
N SER A 24 -12.00 7.70 -6.27
CA SER A 24 -13.29 7.39 -6.91
C SER A 24 -13.81 5.99 -6.62
N LEU A 25 -12.95 5.06 -6.19
CA LEU A 25 -13.29 3.65 -5.96
C LEU A 25 -13.50 3.29 -4.49
N LEU A 26 -13.27 4.22 -3.55
CA LEU A 26 -13.36 3.91 -2.11
C LEU A 26 -14.75 3.45 -1.69
N SER A 27 -15.79 4.14 -2.14
CA SER A 27 -17.18 3.76 -1.84
C SER A 27 -17.59 2.45 -2.51
N GLN A 28 -17.12 2.19 -3.73
CA GLN A 28 -17.36 0.93 -4.42
C GLN A 28 -16.72 -0.24 -3.66
N TRP A 29 -15.45 -0.12 -3.25
CA TRP A 29 -14.78 -1.11 -2.41
C TRP A 29 -15.56 -1.44 -1.14
N ARG A 30 -16.04 -0.40 -0.44
CA ARG A 30 -16.86 -0.57 0.75
C ARG A 30 -18.14 -1.35 0.44
N THR A 31 -18.89 -0.91 -0.56
CA THR A 31 -20.17 -1.53 -0.96
C THR A 31 -19.98 -3.00 -1.35
N GLU A 32 -18.93 -3.31 -2.12
CA GLU A 32 -18.67 -4.70 -2.54
C GLU A 32 -18.25 -5.60 -1.37
N LEU A 33 -17.46 -5.10 -0.43
CA LEU A 33 -17.10 -5.85 0.78
C LEU A 33 -18.31 -6.10 1.68
N GLU A 34 -19.14 -5.10 1.91
CA GLU A 34 -20.38 -5.23 2.69
C GLU A 34 -21.37 -6.18 2.02
N ARG A 35 -21.47 -6.17 0.69
CA ARG A 35 -22.33 -7.06 -0.09
C ARG A 35 -21.84 -8.51 -0.09
N ALA A 36 -20.52 -8.72 -0.15
CA ALA A 36 -19.89 -10.03 -0.21
C ALA A 36 -19.78 -10.72 1.16
N SER A 37 -20.08 -10.02 2.25
CA SER A 37 -20.01 -10.53 3.61
C SER A 37 -21.41 -10.69 4.24
N LEU A 38 -21.54 -11.58 5.21
CA LEU A 38 -22.75 -11.65 6.02
C LEU A 38 -22.89 -10.38 6.86
N PRO A 39 -24.10 -9.83 7.05
CA PRO A 39 -24.32 -8.63 7.86
C PRO A 39 -23.68 -8.75 9.25
N GLY A 40 -22.88 -7.75 9.61
CA GLY A 40 -22.21 -7.67 10.92
C GLY A 40 -20.97 -8.55 11.10
N THR A 41 -20.54 -9.31 10.08
CA THR A 41 -19.33 -10.16 10.19
C THR A 41 -18.06 -9.47 9.76
N LEU A 42 -18.14 -8.35 9.01
CA LEU A 42 -16.98 -7.59 8.53
C LEU A 42 -17.13 -6.11 8.89
N SER A 43 -16.18 -5.57 9.64
CA SER A 43 -16.09 -4.16 9.94
C SER A 43 -15.22 -3.44 8.91
N VAL A 44 -15.83 -2.55 8.13
CA VAL A 44 -15.17 -1.80 7.05
C VAL A 44 -15.16 -0.31 7.36
N ASP A 45 -13.98 0.28 7.48
CA ASP A 45 -13.81 1.70 7.75
C ASP A 45 -13.14 2.43 6.57
N LEU A 46 -13.66 3.60 6.22
CA LEU A 46 -13.04 4.51 5.27
C LEU A 46 -12.09 5.46 6.01
N TYR A 47 -10.85 5.57 5.54
CA TYR A 47 -9.83 6.44 6.11
C TYR A 47 -9.44 7.55 5.16
N TYR A 48 -10.10 8.68 5.29
CA TYR A 48 -9.76 9.94 4.62
C TYR A 48 -10.28 11.13 5.44
N GLY A 49 -9.69 12.33 5.27
CA GLY A 49 -10.09 13.52 6.05
C GLY A 49 -9.67 13.43 7.51
N ASP A 50 -10.53 13.93 8.44
CA ASP A 50 -10.18 14.19 9.83
C ASP A 50 -10.46 13.01 10.80
N VAL A 51 -10.65 11.79 10.29
CA VAL A 51 -11.01 10.60 11.12
C VAL A 51 -9.80 9.86 11.76
N ARG A 52 -8.64 10.48 11.79
CA ARG A 52 -7.37 9.83 12.22
C ARG A 52 -7.38 9.26 13.62
N GLU A 53 -7.87 10.02 14.59
CA GLU A 53 -7.86 9.61 16.01
C GLU A 53 -8.83 8.45 16.26
N GLN A 54 -10.01 8.51 15.63
CA GLN A 54 -11.01 7.45 15.74
C GLN A 54 -10.49 6.13 15.18
N LEU A 55 -9.78 6.18 14.03
CA LEU A 55 -9.20 4.98 13.43
C LEU A 55 -8.07 4.40 14.28
N ALA A 56 -7.19 5.24 14.83
CA ALA A 56 -6.12 4.78 15.72
C ALA A 56 -6.68 4.02 16.93
N HIS A 57 -7.77 4.52 17.50
CA HIS A 57 -8.47 3.86 18.60
C HIS A 57 -9.08 2.51 18.16
N LYS A 58 -9.79 2.46 17.04
CA LYS A 58 -10.38 1.22 16.51
C LYS A 58 -9.32 0.14 16.24
N LEU A 59 -8.22 0.52 15.59
CA LEU A 59 -7.11 -0.40 15.30
C LEU A 59 -6.45 -0.95 16.56
N SER A 60 -6.26 -0.12 17.59
CA SER A 60 -5.64 -0.56 18.84
C SER A 60 -6.51 -1.54 19.64
N HIS A 61 -7.82 -1.52 19.43
CA HIS A 61 -8.77 -2.42 20.07
C HIS A 61 -9.20 -3.60 19.18
N GLY A 62 -8.68 -3.73 17.98
CA GLY A 62 -9.02 -4.82 17.06
C GLY A 62 -10.46 -4.74 16.51
N ASN A 63 -11.07 -3.55 16.53
CA ASN A 63 -12.48 -3.35 16.17
C ASN A 63 -12.70 -3.00 14.69
N THR A 64 -11.73 -3.31 13.81
CA THR A 64 -11.90 -3.12 12.37
C THR A 64 -11.12 -4.18 11.60
N ASP A 65 -11.77 -4.74 10.57
CA ASP A 65 -11.21 -5.80 9.74
C ASP A 65 -10.59 -5.26 8.46
N VAL A 66 -11.22 -4.25 7.87
CA VAL A 66 -10.76 -3.63 6.62
C VAL A 66 -10.76 -2.11 6.74
N ILE A 67 -9.64 -1.52 6.36
CA ILE A 67 -9.51 -0.07 6.19
C ILE A 67 -9.27 0.23 4.73
N ILE A 68 -10.07 1.13 4.18
CA ILE A 68 -9.95 1.57 2.80
C ILE A 68 -9.48 3.02 2.77
N THR A 69 -8.43 3.31 2.03
CA THR A 69 -7.87 4.67 1.92
C THR A 69 -7.45 4.97 0.48
N SER A 70 -7.16 6.25 0.21
CA SER A 70 -6.68 6.67 -1.11
C SER A 70 -5.16 6.78 -1.16
N TYR A 71 -4.59 6.73 -2.38
CA TYR A 71 -3.17 7.05 -2.61
C TYR A 71 -2.81 8.47 -2.15
N GLY A 72 -3.74 9.42 -2.27
CA GLY A 72 -3.55 10.79 -1.77
C GLY A 72 -3.39 10.82 -0.25
N THR A 73 -4.28 10.15 0.47
CA THR A 73 -4.22 10.03 1.93
C THR A 73 -2.95 9.28 2.37
N LEU A 74 -2.62 8.15 1.72
CA LEU A 74 -1.38 7.41 1.99
C LEU A 74 -0.14 8.31 1.83
N THR A 75 -0.10 9.13 0.79
CA THR A 75 1.00 10.07 0.52
C THR A 75 1.09 11.17 1.59
N ALA A 76 -0.05 11.70 2.04
CA ALA A 76 -0.10 12.71 3.10
C ALA A 76 0.38 12.13 4.45
N GLU A 77 -0.08 10.92 4.79
CA GLU A 77 0.35 10.18 5.98
C GLU A 77 1.86 9.86 5.95
N TYR A 78 2.39 9.46 4.78
CA TYR A 78 3.82 9.21 4.62
C TYR A 78 4.66 10.46 4.88
N LYS A 79 4.27 11.61 4.28
CA LYS A 79 4.95 12.89 4.53
C LYS A 79 4.90 13.29 6.00
N GLN A 80 3.77 13.07 6.66
CA GLN A 80 3.63 13.35 8.09
C GLN A 80 4.52 12.42 8.92
N HIS A 81 4.57 11.12 8.57
CA HIS A 81 5.42 10.14 9.23
C HIS A 81 6.90 10.50 9.12
N GLU A 82 7.38 10.85 7.92
CA GLU A 82 8.77 11.29 7.68
C GLU A 82 9.11 12.55 8.48
N LYS A 83 8.15 13.49 8.63
CA LYS A 83 8.38 14.77 9.31
C LYS A 83 8.25 14.68 10.84
N ARG A 84 7.33 13.88 11.36
CA ARG A 84 6.94 13.86 12.78
C ARG A 84 7.09 12.50 13.45
N GLY A 85 7.44 11.46 12.71
CA GLY A 85 7.55 10.08 13.23
C GLY A 85 6.22 9.46 13.66
N SER A 86 5.09 10.10 13.32
CA SER A 86 3.76 9.64 13.75
C SER A 86 2.78 9.58 12.58
N SER A 87 2.21 8.40 12.35
CA SER A 87 1.13 8.17 11.40
C SER A 87 0.44 6.87 11.72
N VAL A 88 -0.88 6.84 11.64
CA VAL A 88 -1.66 5.63 11.90
C VAL A 88 -1.29 4.53 10.91
N LEU A 89 -1.14 4.86 9.61
CA LEU A 89 -0.87 3.87 8.57
C LEU A 89 0.53 3.26 8.67
N PHE A 90 1.50 3.97 9.26
CA PHE A 90 2.90 3.55 9.36
C PHE A 90 3.33 3.16 10.78
N SER A 91 2.39 3.12 11.74
CA SER A 91 2.70 2.86 13.15
C SER A 91 2.84 1.38 13.51
N GLY A 92 2.46 0.47 12.61
CA GLY A 92 2.48 -0.96 12.88
C GLY A 92 2.51 -1.83 11.63
N THR A 93 2.41 -3.15 11.84
CA THR A 93 2.40 -4.14 10.76
C THR A 93 0.96 -4.55 10.46
N TRP A 94 0.54 -4.41 9.21
CA TRP A 94 -0.75 -4.83 8.70
C TRP A 94 -0.78 -6.34 8.46
N HIS A 95 -1.92 -6.99 8.70
CA HIS A 95 -2.10 -8.37 8.27
C HIS A 95 -1.97 -8.49 6.74
N ARG A 96 -2.59 -7.55 6.00
CA ARG A 96 -2.51 -7.48 4.54
C ARG A 96 -2.55 -6.04 4.05
N VAL A 97 -1.83 -5.76 2.99
CA VAL A 97 -1.96 -4.52 2.21
C VAL A 97 -2.33 -4.88 0.78
N ILE A 98 -3.39 -4.28 0.29
CA ILE A 98 -3.88 -4.40 -1.09
C ILE A 98 -3.73 -3.04 -1.77
N LEU A 99 -3.04 -3.00 -2.90
CA LEU A 99 -3.01 -1.83 -3.78
C LEU A 99 -3.93 -2.11 -4.97
N ASP A 100 -4.99 -1.34 -5.09
CA ASP A 100 -5.85 -1.35 -6.27
C ASP A 100 -5.35 -0.31 -7.28
N GLU A 101 -5.51 -0.61 -8.57
CA GLU A 101 -4.88 0.15 -9.65
C GLU A 101 -3.39 0.39 -9.36
N ALA A 102 -2.68 -0.70 -9.03
CA ALA A 102 -1.30 -0.68 -8.57
C ALA A 102 -0.31 -0.05 -9.58
N HIS A 103 -0.71 0.12 -10.84
CA HIS A 103 0.06 0.90 -11.82
C HIS A 103 0.32 2.35 -11.34
N THR A 104 -0.43 2.86 -10.37
CA THR A 104 -0.21 4.16 -9.72
C THR A 104 1.19 4.27 -9.11
N ILE A 105 1.79 3.16 -8.69
CA ILE A 105 3.14 3.14 -8.11
C ILE A 105 4.24 2.75 -9.12
N LYS A 106 3.95 2.65 -10.42
CA LYS A 106 4.90 2.26 -11.47
C LYS A 106 6.22 3.05 -11.46
N ASN A 107 6.14 4.34 -11.18
CA ASN A 107 7.34 5.16 -11.06
C ASN A 107 7.84 5.16 -9.60
N ARG A 108 8.95 4.44 -9.36
CA ARG A 108 9.59 4.28 -8.05
C ARG A 108 10.02 5.59 -7.37
N SER A 109 10.19 6.68 -8.12
CA SER A 109 10.60 7.99 -7.59
C SER A 109 9.45 8.77 -6.97
N THR A 110 8.20 8.40 -7.27
CA THR A 110 7.03 9.08 -6.73
C THR A 110 6.89 8.88 -5.24
N ILE A 111 6.28 9.85 -4.56
CA ILE A 111 6.00 9.74 -3.14
C ILE A 111 5.03 8.59 -2.86
N ALA A 112 4.05 8.37 -3.75
CA ALA A 112 3.11 7.26 -3.64
C ALA A 112 3.81 5.89 -3.65
N ALA A 113 4.76 5.67 -4.57
CA ALA A 113 5.54 4.43 -4.64
C ALA A 113 6.40 4.22 -3.39
N ARG A 114 7.07 5.28 -2.91
CA ARG A 114 7.86 5.22 -1.67
C ARG A 114 6.98 4.93 -0.45
N ALA A 115 5.84 5.59 -0.36
CA ALA A 115 4.87 5.39 0.71
C ALA A 115 4.35 3.95 0.73
N ALA A 116 3.89 3.43 -0.41
CA ALA A 116 3.42 2.05 -0.52
C ALA A 116 4.50 1.03 -0.11
N CYS A 117 5.73 1.18 -0.61
CA CYS A 117 6.84 0.29 -0.24
C CYS A 117 7.25 0.39 1.24
N ARG A 118 6.99 1.53 1.92
CA ARG A 118 7.30 1.74 3.33
C ARG A 118 6.31 1.06 4.28
N LEU A 119 5.08 0.80 3.85
CA LEU A 119 4.10 0.08 4.66
C LEU A 119 4.67 -1.26 5.13
N GLN A 120 4.44 -1.60 6.39
CA GLN A 120 4.78 -2.92 6.92
C GLN A 120 3.54 -3.81 6.83
N ALA A 121 3.70 -5.01 6.26
CA ALA A 121 2.61 -5.97 6.10
C ALA A 121 3.14 -7.40 6.02
N ASP A 122 2.35 -8.37 6.52
CA ASP A 122 2.65 -9.79 6.38
C ASP A 122 2.38 -10.28 4.95
N ARG A 123 1.33 -9.74 4.32
CA ARG A 123 0.89 -10.09 2.96
C ARG A 123 0.70 -8.84 2.12
N ARG A 124 1.02 -8.93 0.83
CA ARG A 124 0.95 -7.81 -0.11
C ARG A 124 0.30 -8.27 -1.40
N TRP A 125 -0.66 -7.49 -1.88
CA TRP A 125 -1.36 -7.73 -3.13
C TRP A 125 -1.30 -6.46 -3.97
N ALA A 126 -1.07 -6.64 -5.27
CA ALA A 126 -1.10 -5.57 -6.27
C ALA A 126 -2.12 -5.96 -7.34
N LEU A 127 -3.23 -5.24 -7.39
CA LEU A 127 -4.31 -5.43 -8.37
C LEU A 127 -4.12 -4.38 -9.46
N THR A 128 -3.98 -4.82 -10.70
CA THR A 128 -3.87 -3.93 -11.86
C THR A 128 -4.21 -4.67 -13.15
N GLY A 129 -4.97 -4.05 -14.00
CA GLY A 129 -5.24 -4.54 -15.36
C GLY A 129 -4.06 -4.30 -16.32
N THR A 130 -3.09 -3.46 -15.94
CA THR A 130 -1.98 -3.03 -16.80
C THR A 130 -0.64 -3.03 -16.05
N PRO A 131 -0.08 -4.22 -15.72
CA PRO A 131 1.15 -4.31 -14.92
C PRO A 131 2.36 -3.68 -15.63
N ILE A 132 2.39 -3.74 -16.95
CA ILE A 132 3.41 -3.11 -17.80
C ILE A 132 2.69 -2.22 -18.82
N GLN A 133 2.84 -0.89 -18.69
CA GLN A 133 2.22 0.06 -19.64
C GLN A 133 3.20 0.48 -20.73
N ASN A 134 4.40 0.90 -20.35
CA ASN A 134 5.36 1.49 -21.29
C ASN A 134 6.77 0.91 -21.18
N ARG A 135 7.17 0.44 -20.01
CA ARG A 135 8.54 0.00 -19.75
C ARG A 135 8.57 -1.17 -18.77
N LEU A 136 9.55 -2.03 -18.94
CA LEU A 136 9.82 -3.13 -18.00
C LEU A 136 10.09 -2.62 -16.57
N THR A 137 10.61 -1.40 -16.44
CA THR A 137 10.82 -0.74 -15.13
C THR A 137 9.51 -0.47 -14.37
N ASP A 138 8.36 -0.50 -15.04
CA ASP A 138 7.05 -0.38 -14.37
C ASP A 138 6.81 -1.61 -13.49
N LEU A 139 7.20 -2.80 -13.98
CA LEU A 139 7.14 -4.05 -13.22
C LEU A 139 8.05 -4.04 -11.99
N TYR A 140 9.22 -3.40 -12.07
CA TYR A 140 10.15 -3.31 -10.93
C TYR A 140 9.48 -2.72 -9.68
N SER A 141 8.70 -1.66 -9.84
CA SER A 141 8.04 -1.02 -8.68
C SER A 141 7.02 -1.93 -8.01
N LEU A 142 6.32 -2.77 -8.79
CA LEU A 142 5.38 -3.77 -8.27
C LEU A 142 6.13 -4.89 -7.55
N LEU A 143 7.18 -5.45 -8.14
CA LEU A 143 8.00 -6.49 -7.52
C LEU A 143 8.65 -6.01 -6.21
N ARG A 144 9.11 -4.76 -6.18
CA ARG A 144 9.64 -4.11 -4.97
C ARG A 144 8.58 -3.97 -3.88
N PHE A 145 7.37 -3.54 -4.24
CA PHE A 145 6.26 -3.46 -3.30
C PHE A 145 5.90 -4.84 -2.77
N LEU A 146 5.80 -5.85 -3.63
CA LEU A 146 5.48 -7.24 -3.29
C LEU A 146 6.60 -7.94 -2.50
N ARG A 147 7.81 -7.33 -2.46
CA ARG A 147 9.02 -7.89 -1.82
C ARG A 147 9.43 -9.24 -2.43
N VAL A 148 9.34 -9.37 -3.75
CA VAL A 148 9.74 -10.58 -4.48
C VAL A 148 11.26 -10.59 -4.62
N GLU A 149 11.94 -11.39 -3.82
CA GLU A 149 13.39 -11.56 -3.90
C GLU A 149 13.77 -12.54 -5.03
N PRO A 150 14.88 -12.28 -5.77
CA PRO A 150 15.76 -11.11 -5.66
C PRO A 150 15.32 -9.92 -6.53
N TRP A 151 14.16 -10.00 -7.19
CA TRP A 151 13.68 -9.03 -8.19
C TRP A 151 13.33 -7.66 -7.60
N GLY A 152 13.08 -7.57 -6.30
CA GLY A 152 12.90 -6.32 -5.55
C GLY A 152 14.17 -5.50 -5.37
N ASP A 153 15.37 -6.09 -5.59
CA ASP A 153 16.64 -5.36 -5.61
C ASP A 153 16.87 -4.69 -6.96
N VAL A 154 17.15 -3.38 -6.93
CA VAL A 154 17.31 -2.59 -8.17
C VAL A 154 18.54 -2.98 -8.99
N ARG A 155 19.63 -3.41 -8.34
CA ARG A 155 20.86 -3.80 -9.03
C ARG A 155 20.65 -5.13 -9.73
N PHE A 156 20.03 -6.08 -9.02
CA PHE A 156 19.69 -7.38 -9.60
C PHE A 156 18.72 -7.21 -10.78
N PHE A 157 17.61 -6.51 -10.60
CA PHE A 157 16.64 -6.26 -11.66
C PHE A 157 17.26 -5.61 -12.91
N ASN A 158 18.10 -4.58 -12.72
CA ASN A 158 18.75 -3.91 -13.84
C ASN A 158 19.75 -4.82 -14.57
N SER A 159 20.53 -5.61 -13.83
CA SER A 159 21.57 -6.46 -14.42
C SER A 159 21.01 -7.65 -15.18
N PHE A 160 19.96 -8.27 -14.65
CA PHE A 160 19.44 -9.53 -15.19
C PHE A 160 18.18 -9.37 -16.05
N LEU A 161 17.48 -8.25 -15.96
CA LEU A 161 16.24 -8.05 -16.72
C LEU A 161 16.27 -6.77 -17.56
N ALA A 162 16.44 -5.58 -16.95
CA ALA A 162 16.25 -4.31 -17.67
C ALA A 162 17.30 -4.06 -18.76
N LYS A 163 18.60 -4.28 -18.48
CA LYS A 163 19.68 -4.10 -19.47
C LYS A 163 19.63 -5.12 -20.58
N PRO A 164 19.54 -6.45 -20.31
CA PRO A 164 19.42 -7.46 -21.35
C PRO A 164 18.18 -7.28 -22.24
N PHE A 165 17.04 -6.90 -21.65
CA PHE A 165 15.82 -6.59 -22.41
C PHE A 165 16.02 -5.38 -23.35
N ALA A 166 16.67 -4.32 -22.87
CA ALA A 166 16.97 -3.13 -23.68
C ALA A 166 17.95 -3.43 -24.83
N SER A 167 18.83 -4.43 -24.67
CA SER A 167 19.77 -4.89 -25.71
C SER A 167 19.18 -5.94 -26.66
N GLN A 168 17.86 -6.18 -26.60
CA GLN A 168 17.15 -7.19 -27.43
C GLN A 168 17.71 -8.61 -27.30
N ASN A 169 18.23 -8.99 -26.14
CA ASN A 169 18.75 -10.32 -25.91
C ASN A 169 17.58 -11.32 -25.81
N ALA A 170 17.43 -12.20 -26.82
CA ALA A 170 16.32 -13.16 -26.92
C ALA A 170 16.15 -14.07 -25.68
N LYS A 171 17.25 -14.39 -24.98
CA LYS A 171 17.20 -15.24 -23.77
C LYS A 171 16.44 -14.63 -22.60
N VAL A 172 16.14 -13.34 -22.61
CA VAL A 172 15.39 -12.66 -21.55
C VAL A 172 13.88 -12.81 -21.75
N LEU A 173 13.44 -13.05 -22.99
CA LEU A 173 12.02 -13.25 -23.30
C LEU A 173 11.48 -14.58 -22.73
N ASP A 174 12.36 -15.54 -22.42
CA ASP A 174 11.99 -16.82 -21.82
C ASP A 174 11.80 -16.74 -20.29
N ILE A 175 12.11 -15.58 -19.67
CA ILE A 175 12.04 -15.37 -18.21
C ILE A 175 10.77 -14.56 -17.81
N VAL A 176 10.09 -13.94 -18.77
CA VAL A 176 8.90 -13.09 -18.56
C VAL A 176 7.66 -13.78 -19.10
#